data_e92a536b326761a10e5622cadc7079d6
#
_entry.id   e92a536b326761a10e5622cadc7079d6
#
_cell.length_a   1.000
_cell.length_b   1.000
_cell.length_c   1.000
_cell.angle_alpha   90.00
_cell.angle_beta   90.00
_cell.angle_gamma   90.00
#
_symmetry.space_group_name_H-M   'P 1'
#
loop_
_entity.id
_entity.type
_entity.pdbx_description
1 polymer ?
#
loop_
_entity_poly.entity_id
_entity_poly.type
_entity_poly.pdbx_seq_one_letter_code
_entity_poly.pdbx_strand_id
1 'polypeptide(L)'
;TVETYIPWNFHEPKRGEFNFEGDHDVCQFVRIAQELGLWVIIRPSPYICAEWEFGGFPAWLLAQDGMRFRCNYEPYMKEFLAYFDELLPRLAPLQITSGGPIIMMQVENEYGSYGDDKVYLEKLRDGMIERGVDVPLVTSDGPEHDMLACGKVDGVFQTGNFGSHTKERFAYMQSQGIYPLMCMEYWCGWFDHWGCGKHAHTDATDTRFQ
;
A
#
# COMPACT_ATOMS: atom_id res chain seq x y z
N THR A 1 16.69 -0.77 -3.03
CA THR A 1 15.27 -1.11 -3.23
C THR A 1 14.50 0.14 -3.61
N VAL A 2 13.57 0.02 -4.53
CA VAL A 2 12.56 1.04 -4.83
C VAL A 2 11.19 0.54 -4.39
N GLU A 3 10.34 1.46 -3.97
CA GLU A 3 8.96 1.20 -3.57
C GLU A 3 8.04 2.04 -4.44
N THR A 4 6.91 1.48 -4.88
CA THR A 4 5.93 2.22 -5.67
C THR A 4 4.51 1.81 -5.34
N TYR A 5 3.62 2.81 -5.32
CA TYR A 5 2.18 2.63 -5.33
C TYR A 5 1.68 2.33 -6.75
N ILE A 6 0.53 1.68 -6.84
CA ILE A 6 -0.20 1.49 -8.10
C ILE A 6 -1.62 2.00 -7.91
N PRO A 7 -1.92 3.26 -8.30
CA PRO A 7 -3.25 3.84 -8.11
C PRO A 7 -4.27 3.17 -9.03
N TRP A 8 -5.37 2.69 -8.48
CA TRP A 8 -6.43 2.06 -9.27
C TRP A 8 -7.04 3.02 -10.31
N ASN A 9 -7.33 4.26 -9.92
CA ASN A 9 -7.91 5.27 -10.84
C ASN A 9 -6.99 5.66 -12.00
N PHE A 10 -5.68 5.46 -11.87
CA PHE A 10 -4.72 5.71 -12.93
C PHE A 10 -4.77 4.62 -14.01
N HIS A 11 -5.02 3.38 -13.59
CA HIS A 11 -5.07 2.23 -14.50
C HIS A 11 -6.47 1.90 -15.00
N GLU A 12 -7.53 2.32 -14.30
CA GLU A 12 -8.93 2.14 -14.68
C GLU A 12 -9.71 3.47 -14.51
N PRO A 13 -9.42 4.49 -15.34
CA PRO A 13 -10.07 5.79 -15.24
C PRO A 13 -11.57 5.76 -15.53
N LYS A 14 -12.03 4.75 -16.29
CA LYS A 14 -13.43 4.43 -16.51
C LYS A 14 -13.64 2.94 -16.31
N ARG A 15 -14.80 2.57 -15.79
CA ARG A 15 -15.15 1.19 -15.47
C ARG A 15 -14.93 0.25 -16.64
N GLY A 16 -14.07 -0.75 -16.47
CA GLY A 16 -13.73 -1.75 -17.50
C GLY A 16 -12.76 -1.26 -18.58
N GLU A 17 -12.29 0.00 -18.52
CA GLU A 17 -11.28 0.52 -19.43
C GLU A 17 -9.90 0.54 -18.76
N PHE A 18 -9.17 -0.56 -18.85
CA PHE A 18 -7.84 -0.70 -18.23
C PHE A 18 -6.74 -0.21 -19.15
N ASN A 19 -5.75 0.48 -18.59
CA ASN A 19 -4.55 0.92 -19.29
C ASN A 19 -3.28 0.55 -18.50
N PHE A 20 -2.41 -0.25 -19.13
CA PHE A 20 -1.10 -0.64 -18.64
C PHE A 20 0.00 -0.42 -19.69
N GLU A 21 -0.18 0.56 -20.58
CA GLU A 21 0.74 0.87 -21.67
C GLU A 21 1.31 2.29 -21.53
N GLY A 22 2.45 2.55 -22.17
CA GLY A 22 3.11 3.87 -22.12
C GLY A 22 3.45 4.28 -20.70
N ASP A 23 2.99 5.45 -20.27
CA ASP A 23 3.24 5.98 -18.92
C ASP A 23 2.49 5.19 -17.82
N HIS A 24 1.59 4.28 -18.21
CA HIS A 24 0.87 3.37 -17.29
C HIS A 24 1.54 1.98 -17.19
N ASP A 25 2.68 1.74 -17.86
CA ASP A 25 3.32 0.42 -17.85
C ASP A 25 4.13 0.20 -16.56
N VAL A 26 3.44 -0.23 -15.50
CA VAL A 26 4.06 -0.60 -14.22
C VAL A 26 5.04 -1.78 -14.39
N CYS A 27 4.77 -2.70 -15.31
CA CYS A 27 5.67 -3.83 -15.56
C CYS A 27 7.00 -3.37 -16.14
N GLN A 28 6.99 -2.35 -17.01
CA GLN A 28 8.21 -1.76 -17.55
C GLN A 28 9.00 -1.04 -16.44
N PHE A 29 8.32 -0.31 -15.54
CA PHE A 29 8.97 0.27 -14.36
C PHE A 29 9.72 -0.79 -13.54
N VAL A 30 9.06 -1.92 -13.26
CA VAL A 30 9.65 -3.04 -12.50
C VAL A 30 10.85 -3.64 -13.25
N ARG A 31 10.78 -3.82 -14.57
CA ARG A 31 11.91 -4.33 -15.40
C ARG A 31 13.10 -3.37 -15.40
N ILE A 32 12.85 -2.06 -15.51
CA ILE A 32 13.91 -1.04 -15.43
C ILE A 32 14.60 -1.10 -14.06
N ALA A 33 13.85 -1.25 -12.98
CA ALA A 33 14.44 -1.43 -11.65
C ALA A 33 15.33 -2.67 -11.60
N GLN A 34 14.92 -3.79 -12.19
CA GLN A 34 15.71 -5.00 -12.28
C GLN A 34 17.00 -4.80 -13.08
N GLU A 35 16.94 -4.15 -14.24
CA GLU A 35 18.09 -3.83 -15.07
C GLU A 35 19.13 -2.97 -14.33
N LEU A 36 18.65 -2.11 -13.42
CA LEU A 36 19.50 -1.29 -12.56
C LEU A 36 19.96 -2.01 -11.29
N GLY A 37 19.64 -3.29 -11.12
CA GLY A 37 20.01 -4.10 -9.95
C GLY A 37 19.25 -3.72 -8.67
N LEU A 38 18.06 -3.15 -8.79
CA LEU A 38 17.21 -2.74 -7.66
C LEU A 38 16.11 -3.78 -7.39
N TRP A 39 15.87 -4.03 -6.12
CA TRP A 39 14.66 -4.74 -5.68
C TRP A 39 13.45 -3.81 -5.69
N VAL A 40 12.26 -4.40 -5.76
CA VAL A 40 10.99 -3.64 -5.84
C VAL A 40 10.04 -4.11 -4.75
N ILE A 41 9.41 -3.14 -4.07
CA ILE A 41 8.25 -3.35 -3.20
C ILE A 41 7.05 -2.73 -3.89
N ILE A 42 5.96 -3.49 -4.04
CA ILE A 42 4.73 -3.05 -4.69
C ILE A 42 3.64 -2.79 -3.65
N ARG A 43 2.96 -1.68 -3.80
CA ARG A 43 1.79 -1.29 -2.99
C ARG A 43 0.54 -1.18 -3.88
N PRO A 44 -0.09 -2.33 -4.23
CA PRO A 44 -1.13 -2.41 -5.25
C PRO A 44 -2.53 -2.30 -4.67
N SER A 45 -2.66 -2.01 -3.38
CA SER A 45 -3.95 -2.09 -2.69
C SER A 45 -4.99 -1.13 -3.28
N PRO A 46 -6.30 -1.34 -3.06
CA PRO A 46 -7.31 -0.49 -3.69
C PRO A 46 -7.26 0.95 -3.19
N TYR A 47 -6.87 1.16 -1.92
CA TYR A 47 -6.61 2.45 -1.31
C TYR A 47 -5.11 2.59 -1.04
N ILE A 48 -4.51 3.65 -1.55
CA ILE A 48 -3.07 3.88 -1.43
C ILE A 48 -2.73 5.13 -0.60
N CYS A 49 -3.70 6.00 -0.29
CA CYS A 49 -3.47 7.34 0.28
C CYS A 49 -2.54 8.19 -0.60
N ALA A 50 -1.25 8.24 -0.29
CA ALA A 50 -0.14 8.76 -1.11
C ALA A 50 -0.34 10.21 -1.59
N GLU A 51 -1.13 11.03 -0.89
CA GLU A 51 -1.57 12.37 -1.35
C GLU A 51 -2.14 12.31 -2.79
N TRP A 52 -2.68 11.15 -3.17
CA TRP A 52 -3.27 10.91 -4.47
C TRP A 52 -4.78 11.14 -4.44
N GLU A 53 -5.34 11.61 -5.56
CA GLU A 53 -6.77 11.91 -5.68
C GLU A 53 -7.63 10.72 -5.26
N PHE A 54 -8.56 10.96 -4.33
CA PHE A 54 -9.46 9.97 -3.73
C PHE A 54 -8.75 8.74 -3.17
N GLY A 55 -7.49 8.90 -2.75
CA GLY A 55 -6.66 7.80 -2.25
C GLY A 55 -6.44 6.66 -3.26
N GLY A 56 -6.54 6.96 -4.55
CA GLY A 56 -6.37 6.02 -5.64
C GLY A 56 -7.67 5.37 -6.14
N PHE A 57 -8.81 5.59 -5.49
CA PHE A 57 -10.08 5.05 -5.97
C PHE A 57 -10.55 5.73 -7.26
N PRO A 58 -11.09 4.98 -8.23
CA PRO A 58 -11.76 5.57 -9.39
C PRO A 58 -13.05 6.31 -9.01
N ALA A 59 -13.19 7.53 -9.50
CA ALA A 59 -14.37 8.36 -9.21
C ALA A 59 -15.70 7.76 -9.69
N TRP A 60 -15.66 6.90 -10.71
CA TRP A 60 -16.86 6.22 -11.21
C TRP A 60 -17.52 5.27 -10.19
N LEU A 61 -16.80 4.84 -9.15
CA LEU A 61 -17.38 4.09 -8.04
C LEU A 61 -18.45 4.90 -7.29
N LEU A 62 -18.35 6.24 -7.26
CA LEU A 62 -19.32 7.13 -6.63
C LEU A 62 -20.65 7.23 -7.39
N ALA A 63 -20.68 6.79 -8.67
CA ALA A 63 -21.91 6.74 -9.44
C ALA A 63 -22.87 5.63 -9.01
N GLN A 64 -22.41 4.69 -8.18
CA GLN A 64 -23.24 3.64 -7.62
C GLN A 64 -23.79 4.07 -6.26
N ASP A 65 -25.10 4.27 -6.17
CA ASP A 65 -25.77 4.66 -4.93
C ASP A 65 -25.48 3.68 -3.80
N GLY A 66 -25.11 4.21 -2.65
CA GLY A 66 -24.83 3.40 -1.46
C GLY A 66 -23.51 2.67 -1.47
N MET A 67 -22.57 3.00 -2.39
CA MET A 67 -21.22 2.43 -2.40
C MET A 67 -20.53 2.70 -1.06
N ARG A 68 -19.91 1.65 -0.50
CA ARG A 68 -19.11 1.72 0.72
C ARG A 68 -17.71 1.21 0.42
N PHE A 69 -16.72 1.95 0.87
CA PHE A 69 -15.30 1.71 0.60
C PHE A 69 -14.61 1.07 1.78
N ARG A 70 -13.50 0.38 1.49
CA ARG A 70 -12.59 -0.18 2.49
C ARG A 70 -13.32 -1.04 3.53
N CYS A 71 -14.22 -1.90 3.08
CA CYS A 71 -14.97 -2.81 3.93
C CYS A 71 -15.48 -4.01 3.12
N ASN A 72 -15.90 -5.06 3.83
CA ASN A 72 -16.49 -6.26 3.23
C ASN A 72 -17.92 -5.98 2.71
N TYR A 73 -18.01 -5.08 1.74
CA TYR A 73 -19.25 -4.76 1.02
C TYR A 73 -19.17 -5.35 -0.39
N GLU A 74 -20.07 -6.28 -0.69
CA GLU A 74 -20.00 -7.09 -1.92
C GLU A 74 -19.86 -6.26 -3.20
N PRO A 75 -20.65 -5.19 -3.47
CA PRO A 75 -20.49 -4.41 -4.68
C PRO A 75 -19.09 -3.77 -4.81
N TYR A 76 -18.51 -3.27 -3.73
CA TYR A 76 -17.14 -2.73 -3.72
C TYR A 76 -16.10 -3.82 -3.95
N MET A 77 -16.22 -4.95 -3.23
CA MET A 77 -15.29 -6.07 -3.37
C MET A 77 -15.27 -6.64 -4.77
N LYS A 78 -16.43 -6.70 -5.43
CA LYS A 78 -16.54 -7.18 -6.82
C LYS A 78 -15.75 -6.31 -7.80
N GLU A 79 -15.91 -4.98 -7.72
CA GLU A 79 -15.18 -4.05 -8.59
C GLU A 79 -13.68 -4.10 -8.32
N PHE A 80 -13.31 -4.12 -7.05
CA PHE A 80 -11.91 -4.18 -6.65
C PHE A 80 -11.23 -5.49 -7.08
N LEU A 81 -11.88 -6.64 -6.90
CA LEU A 81 -11.31 -7.92 -7.35
C LEU A 81 -11.20 -8.01 -8.86
N ALA A 82 -12.10 -7.37 -9.62
CA ALA A 82 -11.97 -7.25 -11.09
C ALA A 82 -10.73 -6.44 -11.49
N TYR A 83 -10.39 -5.38 -10.75
CA TYR A 83 -9.11 -4.67 -10.94
C TYR A 83 -7.91 -5.56 -10.63
N PHE A 84 -7.97 -6.35 -9.58
CA PHE A 84 -6.91 -7.32 -9.26
C PHE A 84 -6.77 -8.43 -10.31
N ASP A 85 -7.87 -8.85 -10.94
CA ASP A 85 -7.84 -9.80 -12.07
C ASP A 85 -6.99 -9.29 -13.23
N GLU A 86 -6.94 -7.96 -13.43
CA GLU A 86 -6.13 -7.33 -14.47
C GLU A 86 -4.70 -7.03 -14.02
N LEU A 87 -4.51 -6.51 -12.82
CA LEU A 87 -3.21 -6.04 -12.33
C LEU A 87 -2.28 -7.20 -11.94
N LEU A 88 -2.76 -8.07 -11.05
CA LEU A 88 -1.87 -9.03 -10.37
C LEU A 88 -1.27 -10.09 -11.30
N PRO A 89 -1.98 -10.64 -12.30
CA PRO A 89 -1.37 -11.56 -13.26
C PRO A 89 -0.23 -10.94 -14.08
N ARG A 90 -0.21 -9.60 -14.22
CA ARG A 90 0.88 -8.88 -14.88
C ARG A 90 2.12 -8.77 -14.00
N LEU A 91 1.93 -8.67 -12.69
CA LEU A 91 3.00 -8.56 -11.70
C LEU A 91 3.55 -9.92 -11.25
N ALA A 92 2.72 -10.96 -11.24
CA ALA A 92 3.09 -12.29 -10.76
C ALA A 92 4.37 -12.84 -11.41
N PRO A 93 4.60 -12.74 -12.74
CA PRO A 93 5.85 -13.19 -13.36
C PRO A 93 7.10 -12.36 -13.00
N LEU A 94 6.92 -11.21 -12.36
CA LEU A 94 8.00 -10.29 -11.98
C LEU A 94 8.42 -10.43 -10.51
N GLN A 95 7.86 -11.39 -9.80
CA GLN A 95 8.24 -11.70 -8.42
C GLN A 95 9.61 -12.40 -8.37
N ILE A 96 10.31 -12.27 -7.24
CA ILE A 96 11.63 -12.88 -7.03
C ILE A 96 11.58 -14.40 -7.17
N THR A 97 10.50 -15.03 -6.80
CA THR A 97 10.22 -16.46 -6.94
C THR A 97 10.19 -16.92 -8.41
N SER A 98 9.89 -15.99 -9.32
CA SER A 98 9.92 -16.19 -10.79
C SER A 98 11.14 -15.57 -11.46
N GLY A 99 12.12 -15.09 -10.68
CA GLY A 99 13.35 -14.46 -11.21
C GLY A 99 13.25 -12.95 -11.47
N GLY A 100 12.16 -12.32 -11.06
CA GLY A 100 11.97 -10.86 -11.12
C GLY A 100 12.50 -10.14 -9.88
N PRO A 101 12.35 -8.81 -9.80
CA PRO A 101 12.88 -8.00 -8.70
C PRO A 101 11.86 -7.75 -7.57
N ILE A 102 10.58 -8.13 -7.72
CA ILE A 102 9.57 -7.87 -6.69
C ILE A 102 9.79 -8.78 -5.49
N ILE A 103 10.03 -8.21 -4.31
CA ILE A 103 10.36 -8.93 -3.09
C ILE A 103 9.23 -8.91 -2.05
N MET A 104 8.31 -7.96 -2.12
CA MET A 104 7.16 -7.81 -1.20
C MET A 104 6.01 -7.13 -1.90
N MET A 105 4.78 -7.43 -1.43
CA MET A 105 3.58 -6.67 -1.81
C MET A 105 2.77 -6.29 -0.58
N GLN A 106 2.21 -5.09 -0.57
CA GLN A 106 1.42 -4.57 0.54
C GLN A 106 -0.07 -4.91 0.39
N VAL A 107 -0.69 -5.25 1.51
CA VAL A 107 -2.14 -5.43 1.66
C VAL A 107 -2.70 -4.18 2.31
N GLU A 108 -3.58 -3.45 1.62
CA GLU A 108 -4.21 -2.22 2.07
C GLU A 108 -3.19 -1.10 2.40
N ASN A 109 -3.62 0.00 2.96
CA ASN A 109 -2.75 1.09 3.42
C ASN A 109 -3.32 1.75 4.67
N GLU A 110 -2.56 1.68 5.77
CA GLU A 110 -2.92 2.29 7.05
C GLU A 110 -4.37 1.97 7.49
N TYR A 111 -4.78 0.73 7.23
CA TYR A 111 -6.17 0.33 7.48
C TYR A 111 -6.54 0.44 8.94
N GLY A 112 -5.59 0.22 9.84
CA GLY A 112 -5.82 0.29 11.27
C GLY A 112 -6.21 1.68 11.79
N SER A 113 -5.91 2.75 11.03
CA SER A 113 -6.37 4.11 11.33
C SER A 113 -7.78 4.39 10.77
N TYR A 114 -8.29 3.51 9.92
CA TYR A 114 -9.59 3.67 9.24
C TYR A 114 -10.68 2.74 9.79
N GLY A 115 -10.34 1.48 10.07
CA GLY A 115 -11.31 0.48 10.48
C GLY A 115 -10.69 -0.80 11.03
N ASP A 116 -11.54 -1.81 11.26
CA ASP A 116 -11.17 -3.11 11.84
C ASP A 116 -11.88 -4.30 11.17
N ASP A 117 -12.37 -4.14 9.93
CA ASP A 117 -13.04 -5.20 9.17
C ASP A 117 -12.02 -6.28 8.74
N LYS A 118 -11.83 -7.27 9.59
CA LYS A 118 -10.89 -8.37 9.35
C LYS A 118 -11.26 -9.21 8.12
N VAL A 119 -12.56 -9.38 7.89
CA VAL A 119 -13.04 -10.14 6.71
C VAL A 119 -12.64 -9.44 5.42
N TYR A 120 -12.71 -8.10 5.39
CA TYR A 120 -12.22 -7.31 4.27
C TYR A 120 -10.72 -7.53 4.03
N LEU A 121 -9.92 -7.36 5.06
CA LEU A 121 -8.45 -7.51 4.95
C LEU A 121 -8.04 -8.93 4.53
N GLU A 122 -8.69 -9.96 5.09
CA GLU A 122 -8.45 -11.36 4.72
C GLU A 122 -8.78 -11.62 3.26
N LYS A 123 -9.91 -11.10 2.77
CA LYS A 123 -10.28 -11.20 1.34
C LYS A 123 -9.29 -10.49 0.42
N LEU A 124 -8.69 -9.38 0.85
CA LEU A 124 -7.61 -8.73 0.08
C LEU A 124 -6.38 -9.64 -0.01
N ARG A 125 -5.90 -10.15 1.13
CA ARG A 125 -4.79 -11.10 1.19
C ARG A 125 -5.05 -12.31 0.29
N ASP A 126 -6.18 -12.96 0.48
CA ASP A 126 -6.54 -14.17 -0.26
C ASP A 126 -6.70 -13.87 -1.75
N GLY A 127 -7.33 -12.75 -2.11
CA GLY A 127 -7.45 -12.30 -3.48
C GLY A 127 -6.10 -12.05 -4.17
N MET A 128 -5.08 -11.59 -3.43
CA MET A 128 -3.72 -11.47 -3.95
C MET A 128 -3.08 -12.85 -4.18
N ILE A 129 -3.19 -13.74 -3.21
CA ILE A 129 -2.63 -15.11 -3.30
C ILE A 129 -3.28 -15.89 -4.45
N GLU A 130 -4.59 -15.84 -4.58
CA GLU A 130 -5.35 -16.51 -5.66
C GLU A 130 -4.92 -16.04 -7.06
N ARG A 131 -4.37 -14.84 -7.18
CA ARG A 131 -3.88 -14.25 -8.45
C ARG A 131 -2.39 -14.39 -8.65
N GLY A 132 -1.76 -15.29 -7.88
CA GLY A 132 -0.37 -15.68 -8.08
C GLY A 132 0.65 -14.84 -7.32
N VAL A 133 0.23 -14.07 -6.31
CA VAL A 133 1.19 -13.42 -5.41
C VAL A 133 1.73 -14.46 -4.43
N ASP A 134 3.05 -14.69 -4.46
CA ASP A 134 3.77 -15.67 -3.66
C ASP A 134 4.99 -15.11 -2.91
N VAL A 135 5.24 -13.79 -3.05
CA VAL A 135 6.19 -13.08 -2.21
C VAL A 135 5.56 -12.71 -0.86
N PRO A 136 6.36 -12.40 0.19
CA PRO A 136 5.83 -11.94 1.46
C PRO A 136 4.84 -10.78 1.28
N LEU A 137 3.65 -10.95 1.87
CA LEU A 137 2.68 -9.89 2.00
C LEU A 137 2.94 -9.10 3.28
N VAL A 138 2.73 -7.79 3.23
CA VAL A 138 2.95 -6.88 4.35
C VAL A 138 1.74 -5.98 4.57
N THR A 139 1.47 -5.60 5.82
CA THR A 139 0.61 -4.46 6.16
C THR A 139 1.47 -3.30 6.62
N SER A 140 0.94 -2.10 6.56
CA SER A 140 1.65 -0.86 6.90
C SER A 140 0.71 0.06 7.66
N ASP A 141 0.93 0.21 8.97
CA ASP A 141 0.04 0.93 9.89
C ASP A 141 0.82 1.83 10.85
N GLY A 142 0.18 2.84 11.42
CA GLY A 142 0.75 3.65 12.49
C GLY A 142 1.05 2.80 13.73
N PRO A 143 2.28 2.83 14.30
CA PRO A 143 2.61 2.05 15.49
C PRO A 143 2.16 2.78 16.76
N GLU A 144 0.87 3.02 16.89
CA GLU A 144 0.25 3.67 18.04
C GLU A 144 -1.20 3.25 18.21
N HIS A 145 -1.71 3.37 19.44
CA HIS A 145 -3.07 2.97 19.81
C HIS A 145 -3.40 1.56 19.28
N ASP A 146 -4.58 1.38 18.74
CA ASP A 146 -5.06 0.08 18.23
C ASP A 146 -4.73 -0.15 16.74
N MET A 147 -4.02 0.78 16.09
CA MET A 147 -3.84 0.75 14.64
C MET A 147 -3.14 -0.53 14.16
N LEU A 148 -2.07 -0.95 14.84
CA LEU A 148 -1.41 -2.22 14.50
C LEU A 148 -2.34 -3.43 14.66
N ALA A 149 -3.17 -3.44 15.70
CA ALA A 149 -4.12 -4.52 15.94
C ALA A 149 -5.26 -4.50 14.90
N CYS A 150 -5.79 -3.32 14.59
CA CYS A 150 -6.86 -3.13 13.61
C CYS A 150 -6.38 -3.41 12.17
N GLY A 151 -5.15 -3.05 11.82
CA GLY A 151 -4.55 -3.34 10.51
C GLY A 151 -4.02 -4.76 10.34
N LYS A 152 -3.85 -5.52 11.42
CA LYS A 152 -3.29 -6.87 11.40
C LYS A 152 -4.09 -7.84 10.53
N VAL A 153 -3.36 -8.64 9.73
CA VAL A 153 -3.89 -9.77 8.96
C VAL A 153 -3.08 -11.02 9.29
N ASP A 154 -3.75 -12.14 9.53
CA ASP A 154 -3.06 -13.39 9.84
C ASP A 154 -2.22 -13.87 8.66
N GLY A 155 -0.97 -14.26 8.94
CA GLY A 155 -0.02 -14.70 7.91
C GLY A 155 0.62 -13.56 7.09
N VAL A 156 0.33 -12.29 7.42
CA VAL A 156 0.90 -11.11 6.78
C VAL A 156 1.88 -10.42 7.74
N PHE A 157 3.04 -10.03 7.25
CA PHE A 157 4.06 -9.33 8.03
C PHE A 157 3.65 -7.88 8.29
N GLN A 158 3.68 -7.46 9.57
CA GLN A 158 3.32 -6.09 9.94
C GLN A 158 4.51 -5.16 9.88
N THR A 159 4.36 -4.02 9.22
CA THR A 159 5.32 -2.92 9.22
C THR A 159 4.72 -1.66 9.82
N GLY A 160 5.56 -0.69 10.17
CA GLY A 160 5.12 0.58 10.75
C GLY A 160 5.30 1.76 9.82
N ASN A 161 4.43 2.77 9.92
CA ASN A 161 4.56 4.06 9.27
C ASN A 161 4.73 5.15 10.33
N PHE A 162 5.83 5.89 10.28
CA PHE A 162 6.09 6.99 11.20
C PHE A 162 7.23 7.88 10.69
N GLY A 163 7.29 9.13 11.16
CA GLY A 163 8.33 10.09 10.75
C GLY A 163 9.14 10.63 11.92
N SER A 164 8.88 10.15 13.14
CA SER A 164 9.54 10.62 14.36
C SER A 164 9.44 9.58 15.48
N HIS A 165 10.19 9.81 16.58
CA HIS A 165 10.18 8.93 17.75
C HIS A 165 10.48 7.46 17.40
N THR A 166 11.42 7.23 16.50
CA THR A 166 11.76 5.92 15.93
C THR A 166 11.98 4.84 17.00
N LYS A 167 12.70 5.19 18.06
CA LYS A 167 13.02 4.27 19.15
C LYS A 167 11.76 3.83 19.90
N GLU A 168 10.90 4.77 20.23
CA GLU A 168 9.65 4.54 20.94
C GLU A 168 8.66 3.75 20.05
N ARG A 169 8.59 4.11 18.76
CA ARG A 169 7.72 3.42 17.79
C ARG A 169 8.13 1.96 17.60
N PHE A 170 9.40 1.69 17.41
CA PHE A 170 9.91 0.32 17.34
C PHE A 170 9.77 -0.44 18.65
N ALA A 171 9.98 0.21 19.80
CA ALA A 171 9.75 -0.42 21.11
C ALA A 171 8.27 -0.80 21.28
N TYR A 172 7.34 0.05 20.81
CA TYR A 172 5.91 -0.28 20.81
C TYR A 172 5.62 -1.48 19.92
N MET A 173 6.13 -1.53 18.67
CA MET A 173 5.97 -2.68 17.78
C MET A 173 6.51 -3.97 18.42
N GLN A 174 7.69 -3.91 19.05
CA GLN A 174 8.26 -5.05 19.77
C GLN A 174 7.36 -5.53 20.91
N SER A 175 6.76 -4.61 21.66
CA SER A 175 5.82 -4.94 22.74
C SER A 175 4.58 -5.67 22.25
N GLN A 176 4.22 -5.46 20.97
CA GLN A 176 3.12 -6.18 20.29
C GLN A 176 3.57 -7.51 19.65
N GLY A 177 4.83 -7.90 19.84
CA GLY A 177 5.38 -9.15 19.29
C GLY A 177 5.72 -9.09 17.79
N ILE A 178 5.87 -7.90 17.23
CA ILE A 178 6.19 -7.72 15.80
C ILE A 178 7.69 -7.84 15.59
N TYR A 179 8.10 -8.81 14.80
CA TYR A 179 9.50 -9.07 14.40
C TYR A 179 9.55 -9.69 12.99
N PRO A 180 10.57 -9.37 12.15
CA PRO A 180 11.56 -8.30 12.35
C PRO A 180 10.92 -6.91 12.31
N LEU A 181 11.62 -5.88 12.75
CA LEU A 181 11.13 -4.51 12.71
C LEU A 181 11.38 -3.90 11.34
N MET A 182 10.36 -3.29 10.77
CA MET A 182 10.44 -2.56 9.50
C MET A 182 9.56 -1.32 9.55
N CYS A 183 10.13 -0.19 9.11
CA CYS A 183 9.37 1.01 8.81
C CYS A 183 9.16 1.06 7.29
N MET A 184 7.92 1.01 6.84
CA MET A 184 7.57 1.06 5.41
C MET A 184 7.59 2.48 4.88
N GLU A 185 7.09 3.42 5.68
CA GLU A 185 7.11 4.84 5.38
C GLU A 185 7.78 5.61 6.51
N TYR A 186 8.90 6.29 6.20
CA TYR A 186 9.59 7.16 7.15
C TYR A 186 9.51 8.61 6.68
N TRP A 187 8.68 9.41 7.32
CA TRP A 187 8.42 10.79 6.92
C TRP A 187 9.39 11.76 7.63
N CYS A 188 10.50 12.12 6.99
CA CYS A 188 11.42 13.11 7.56
C CYS A 188 10.93 14.55 7.34
N GLY A 189 9.74 14.88 7.75
CA GLY A 189 9.11 16.18 7.56
C GLY A 189 7.64 16.04 7.22
N TRP A 190 7.06 17.07 6.62
CA TRP A 190 5.66 17.07 6.27
C TRP A 190 5.42 17.89 5.00
N PHE A 191 4.29 17.68 4.34
CA PHE A 191 3.88 18.48 3.19
C PHE A 191 3.28 19.83 3.62
N ASP A 192 3.20 20.77 2.68
CA ASP A 192 2.56 22.05 2.90
C ASP A 192 1.04 21.93 2.82
N HIS A 193 0.33 22.46 3.82
CA HIS A 193 -1.11 22.56 3.78
C HIS A 193 -1.56 23.82 3.02
N TRP A 194 -2.72 23.75 2.38
CA TRP A 194 -3.32 24.91 1.75
C TRP A 194 -3.49 26.06 2.75
N GLY A 195 -3.02 27.24 2.36
CA GLY A 195 -3.19 28.46 3.16
C GLY A 195 -2.32 28.61 4.40
N CYS A 196 -1.36 27.72 4.67
CA CYS A 196 -0.49 27.83 5.85
C CYS A 196 0.53 28.97 5.77
N GLY A 197 0.73 29.59 4.60
CA GLY A 197 1.56 30.78 4.39
C GLY A 197 3.08 30.59 4.55
N LYS A 198 3.53 29.39 4.91
CA LYS A 198 4.94 29.02 5.02
C LYS A 198 5.14 27.55 4.67
N HIS A 199 6.31 27.21 4.17
CA HIS A 199 6.69 25.82 3.90
C HIS A 199 6.94 25.05 5.20
N ALA A 200 6.51 23.80 5.23
CA ALA A 200 6.93 22.85 6.25
C ALA A 200 8.46 22.64 6.12
N HIS A 201 9.15 22.62 7.23
CA HIS A 201 10.59 22.42 7.26
C HIS A 201 11.00 21.60 8.48
N THR A 202 11.81 20.59 8.25
CA THR A 202 12.47 19.80 9.28
C THR A 202 13.98 19.91 9.08
N ASP A 203 14.70 20.33 10.08
CA ASP A 203 16.15 20.42 10.01
C ASP A 203 16.78 19.02 9.94
N ALA A 204 17.89 18.91 9.19
CA ALA A 204 18.61 17.63 9.06
C ALA A 204 19.12 17.09 10.41
N THR A 205 19.36 17.98 11.36
CA THR A 205 19.76 17.62 12.74
C THR A 205 18.61 16.92 13.47
N ASP A 206 17.38 17.42 13.30
CA ASP A 206 16.19 16.82 13.91
C ASP A 206 15.95 15.42 13.34
N THR A 207 16.07 15.24 12.02
CA THR A 207 15.97 13.94 11.36
C THR A 207 17.03 12.95 11.87
N ARG A 208 18.24 13.41 12.18
CA ARG A 208 19.32 12.56 12.68
C ARG A 208 19.04 12.00 14.09
N PHE A 209 18.31 12.73 14.93
CA PHE A 209 18.04 12.35 16.32
C PHE A 209 16.67 11.71 16.54
N GLN A 210 15.85 11.60 15.50
CA GLN A 210 14.60 10.88 15.50
C GLN A 210 14.78 9.38 15.21
#